data_4c7a57574a636298b52d4e1ad49ec948
#
_entry.id   4c7a57574a636298b52d4e1ad49ec948
#
_cell.length_a   1.000
_cell.length_b   1.000
_cell.length_c   1.000
_cell.angle_alpha   90.00
_cell.angle_beta   90.00
_cell.angle_gamma   90.00
#
_symmetry.space_group_name_H-M   'P 1'
#
loop_
_entity.id
_entity.type
_entity.pdbx_description
1 polymer ?
#
loop_
_entity_poly.entity_id
_entity_poly.type
_entity_poly.pdbx_seq_one_letter_code
_entity_poly.pdbx_strand_id
1 'polypeptide(L)'
;MSASNKTAVNKKNGLIELFRFLCAVWVAYFHGFFPVLSEYFDGTIVPVDFFFIVSGFFFLKSIEKYLDRPFWEGVRDIVFGRTKRFIVSLIIAALSIILCNIIFPLELDGGYNWPPSFLWFFLVQFLCLSLYYLLLKKVRKMYIFNIVCVAMICLSFTYSTNFGKPMDIPYRSPGMLAVGMLLSQIPKIKITLNDEKKAEKWRLILNAVGFAIAASAFVYLAYLPVHKVWKAHVLCFVVCPAVVYFATELPVRSKFLNLLGEFSVCIYLAQCPILFHRYLVSMDTRDQFPLLCICAVGMFILNRIINNRAKKAKVAKQTTQTLQ
;
A
#
# COMPACT_ATOMS: atom_id res chain seq x y z
N MET A 1 -27.27 22.74 13.40
CA MET A 1 -26.42 21.54 13.11
C MET A 1 -25.20 21.60 14.00
N SER A 2 -25.07 20.62 14.87
CA SER A 2 -24.20 20.63 16.07
C SER A 2 -22.71 20.52 15.71
N ALA A 3 -21.88 21.35 16.34
CA ALA A 3 -20.44 21.49 16.20
C ALA A 3 -19.61 20.32 16.82
N SER A 4 -20.24 19.16 17.06
CA SER A 4 -19.65 18.06 17.86
C SER A 4 -18.82 17.02 17.11
N ASN A 5 -18.52 17.18 15.80
CA ASN A 5 -17.89 16.09 15.02
C ASN A 5 -16.47 16.39 14.50
N LYS A 6 -15.71 17.30 15.13
CA LYS A 6 -14.39 17.74 14.60
C LYS A 6 -13.16 16.96 15.11
N THR A 7 -13.28 15.91 15.90
CA THR A 7 -12.09 15.19 16.44
C THR A 7 -12.14 13.67 16.33
N ALA A 8 -12.79 13.11 15.34
CA ALA A 8 -12.53 11.73 14.98
C ALA A 8 -11.13 11.66 14.30
N VAL A 9 -10.08 11.68 15.13
CA VAL A 9 -8.73 11.28 14.70
C VAL A 9 -8.87 9.98 13.93
N ASN A 10 -8.53 10.00 12.65
CA ASN A 10 -8.56 8.85 11.74
C ASN A 10 -7.66 7.75 12.35
N LYS A 11 -8.21 6.95 13.26
CA LYS A 11 -7.47 5.89 13.95
C LYS A 11 -7.23 4.78 12.94
N LYS A 12 -5.96 4.46 12.69
CA LYS A 12 -5.55 3.39 11.78
C LYS A 12 -6.20 2.07 12.19
N ASN A 13 -6.59 1.26 11.21
CA ASN A 13 -7.10 -0.09 11.45
C ASN A 13 -5.92 -1.06 11.56
N GLY A 14 -5.81 -1.75 12.70
CA GLY A 14 -4.68 -2.62 12.99
C GLY A 14 -4.58 -3.84 12.06
N LEU A 15 -5.70 -4.39 11.59
CA LEU A 15 -5.68 -5.53 10.66
C LEU A 15 -5.12 -5.12 9.29
N ILE A 16 -5.51 -3.97 8.77
CA ILE A 16 -4.93 -3.44 7.52
C ILE A 16 -3.43 -3.22 7.68
N GLU A 17 -2.99 -2.68 8.81
CA GLU A 17 -1.56 -2.45 9.05
C GLU A 17 -0.79 -3.78 9.19
N LEU A 18 -1.39 -4.81 9.78
CA LEU A 18 -0.82 -6.16 9.82
C LEU A 18 -0.65 -6.74 8.40
N PHE A 19 -1.69 -6.69 7.58
CA PHE A 19 -1.62 -7.20 6.21
C PHE A 19 -0.61 -6.44 5.36
N ARG A 20 -0.48 -5.13 5.55
CA ARG A 20 0.57 -4.33 4.90
C ARG A 20 1.97 -4.81 5.28
N PHE A 21 2.18 -5.14 6.55
CA PHE A 21 3.44 -5.71 7.03
C PHE A 21 3.71 -7.08 6.40
N LEU A 22 2.74 -7.99 6.45
CA LEU A 22 2.86 -9.32 5.85
C LEU A 22 3.15 -9.24 4.34
N CYS A 23 2.47 -8.34 3.63
CA CYS A 23 2.72 -8.09 2.21
C CYS A 23 4.14 -7.57 1.94
N ALA A 24 4.67 -6.68 2.79
CA ALA A 24 6.03 -6.16 2.62
C ALA A 24 7.09 -7.26 2.84
N VAL A 25 6.87 -8.12 3.85
CA VAL A 25 7.70 -9.30 4.10
C VAL A 25 7.61 -10.28 2.92
N TRP A 26 6.41 -10.49 2.37
CA TRP A 26 6.23 -11.38 1.22
C TRP A 26 6.93 -10.85 -0.04
N VAL A 27 6.90 -9.53 -0.30
CA VAL A 27 7.68 -8.93 -1.39
C VAL A 27 9.18 -9.14 -1.18
N ALA A 28 9.67 -8.96 0.06
CA ALA A 28 11.09 -9.21 0.39
C ALA A 28 11.46 -10.68 0.19
N TYR A 29 10.57 -11.58 0.58
CA TYR A 29 10.70 -13.01 0.34
C TYR A 29 10.84 -13.32 -1.15
N PHE A 30 9.95 -12.79 -1.98
CA PHE A 30 9.98 -12.98 -3.43
C PHE A 30 11.30 -12.50 -4.05
N HIS A 31 11.85 -11.42 -3.56
CA HIS A 31 13.15 -10.93 -4.02
C HIS A 31 14.35 -11.77 -3.53
N GLY A 32 14.09 -12.91 -2.87
CA GLY A 32 15.10 -13.89 -2.48
C GLY A 32 15.86 -13.53 -1.21
N PHE A 33 15.33 -12.65 -0.34
CA PHE A 33 15.97 -12.34 0.93
C PHE A 33 15.84 -13.44 2.00
N PHE A 34 15.06 -14.50 1.75
CA PHE A 34 14.82 -15.61 2.66
C PHE A 34 15.21 -16.93 2.03
N PRO A 35 16.39 -17.47 2.33
CA PRO A 35 16.93 -18.64 1.63
C PRO A 35 16.17 -19.95 1.90
N VAL A 36 15.40 -20.03 2.99
CA VAL A 36 14.81 -21.29 3.48
C VAL A 36 13.43 -21.58 2.90
N LEU A 37 12.76 -20.60 2.34
CA LEU A 37 11.34 -20.70 1.95
C LEU A 37 11.07 -20.54 0.45
N SER A 38 12.12 -20.38 -0.39
CA SER A 38 11.98 -20.03 -1.81
C SER A 38 11.18 -21.04 -2.66
N GLU A 39 11.01 -22.26 -2.18
CA GLU A 39 10.28 -23.31 -2.88
C GLU A 39 8.76 -23.27 -2.67
N TYR A 40 8.27 -22.52 -1.67
CA TYR A 40 6.88 -22.63 -1.20
C TYR A 40 5.98 -21.45 -1.55
N PHE A 41 6.54 -20.28 -1.91
CA PHE A 41 5.74 -19.06 -2.06
C PHE A 41 5.98 -18.38 -3.42
N ASP A 42 5.11 -18.66 -4.37
CA ASP A 42 5.25 -18.17 -5.76
C ASP A 42 4.34 -16.97 -6.11
N GLY A 43 3.39 -16.65 -5.27
CA GLY A 43 2.34 -15.66 -5.56
C GLY A 43 2.78 -14.19 -5.45
N THR A 44 3.74 -13.78 -6.26
CA THR A 44 4.47 -12.50 -6.18
C THR A 44 3.65 -11.25 -6.40
N ILE A 45 2.53 -11.39 -7.09
CA ILE A 45 1.68 -10.29 -7.55
C ILE A 45 0.71 -9.84 -6.44
N VAL A 46 0.28 -10.78 -5.61
CA VAL A 46 -0.75 -10.59 -4.57
C VAL A 46 -0.46 -9.42 -3.61
N PRO A 47 0.77 -9.32 -3.04
CA PRO A 47 1.08 -8.22 -2.12
C PRO A 47 1.02 -6.84 -2.78
N VAL A 48 1.44 -6.75 -4.03
CA VAL A 48 1.46 -5.48 -4.77
C VAL A 48 0.03 -5.03 -5.08
N ASP A 49 -0.82 -5.95 -5.54
CA ASP A 49 -2.23 -5.69 -5.79
C ASP A 49 -2.95 -5.25 -4.50
N PHE A 50 -2.66 -5.91 -3.39
CA PHE A 50 -3.19 -5.51 -2.08
C PHE A 50 -2.83 -4.07 -1.73
N PHE A 51 -1.58 -3.65 -1.92
CA PHE A 51 -1.15 -2.27 -1.67
C PHE A 51 -1.90 -1.25 -2.54
N PHE A 52 -2.13 -1.55 -3.82
CA PHE A 52 -2.92 -0.67 -4.70
C PHE A 52 -4.38 -0.59 -4.26
N ILE A 53 -5.02 -1.72 -3.95
CA ILE A 53 -6.42 -1.77 -3.48
C ILE A 53 -6.58 -0.95 -2.19
N VAL A 54 -5.71 -1.15 -1.19
CA VAL A 54 -5.72 -0.37 0.05
C VAL A 54 -5.53 1.12 -0.23
N SER A 55 -4.63 1.47 -1.16
CA SER A 55 -4.37 2.86 -1.53
C SER A 55 -5.58 3.51 -2.19
N GLY A 56 -6.25 2.83 -3.11
CA GLY A 56 -7.49 3.28 -3.75
C GLY A 56 -8.63 3.45 -2.75
N PHE A 57 -8.81 2.48 -1.85
CA PHE A 57 -9.83 2.51 -0.81
C PHE A 57 -9.72 3.74 0.09
N PHE A 58 -8.54 4.02 0.63
CA PHE A 58 -8.34 5.20 1.48
C PHE A 58 -8.24 6.50 0.69
N PHE A 59 -7.88 6.44 -0.59
CA PHE A 59 -7.89 7.61 -1.46
C PHE A 59 -9.30 8.16 -1.59
N LEU A 60 -10.26 7.37 -2.03
CA LEU A 60 -11.61 7.85 -2.26
C LEU A 60 -12.27 8.33 -0.96
N LYS A 61 -12.08 7.62 0.16
CA LYS A 61 -12.57 8.07 1.49
C LYS A 61 -11.99 9.42 1.95
N SER A 62 -10.86 9.83 1.40
CA SER A 62 -10.20 11.09 1.79
C SER A 62 -10.32 12.19 0.75
N ILE A 63 -10.87 11.89 -0.45
CA ILE A 63 -10.79 12.79 -1.60
C ILE A 63 -11.64 14.05 -1.44
N GLU A 64 -12.80 13.96 -0.79
CA GLU A 64 -13.76 15.07 -0.66
C GLU A 64 -13.11 16.36 -0.15
N LYS A 65 -12.21 16.23 0.81
CA LYS A 65 -11.48 17.38 1.40
C LYS A 65 -10.54 18.11 0.43
N TYR A 66 -10.28 17.52 -0.75
CA TYR A 66 -9.38 18.08 -1.77
C TYR A 66 -10.11 18.58 -3.00
N LEU A 67 -11.39 18.21 -3.22
CA LEU A 67 -12.12 18.52 -4.45
C LEU A 67 -12.30 20.01 -4.68
N ASP A 68 -12.45 20.80 -3.61
CA ASP A 68 -12.65 22.25 -3.70
C ASP A 68 -11.33 23.05 -3.75
N ARG A 69 -10.17 22.38 -3.55
CA ARG A 69 -8.86 23.05 -3.61
C ARG A 69 -8.40 23.25 -5.05
N PRO A 70 -7.51 24.23 -5.31
CA PRO A 70 -6.83 24.33 -6.61
C PRO A 70 -6.19 23.00 -6.99
N PHE A 71 -6.18 22.67 -8.29
CA PHE A 71 -5.73 21.36 -8.77
C PHE A 71 -4.33 20.98 -8.25
N TRP A 72 -3.37 21.89 -8.44
CA TRP A 72 -1.98 21.63 -8.03
C TRP A 72 -1.79 21.47 -6.52
N GLU A 73 -2.58 22.19 -5.72
CA GLU A 73 -2.57 22.01 -4.27
C GLU A 73 -3.14 20.66 -3.87
N GLY A 74 -4.23 20.23 -4.52
CA GLY A 74 -4.80 18.91 -4.32
C GLY A 74 -3.83 17.79 -4.68
N VAL A 75 -3.19 17.87 -5.84
CA VAL A 75 -2.16 16.90 -6.27
C VAL A 75 -0.98 16.89 -5.30
N ARG A 76 -0.46 18.06 -4.95
CA ARG A 76 0.62 18.18 -3.96
C ARG A 76 0.25 17.51 -2.64
N ASP A 77 -0.93 17.77 -2.12
CA ASP A 77 -1.37 17.20 -0.84
C ASP A 77 -1.64 15.70 -0.92
N ILE A 78 -2.09 15.18 -2.07
CA ILE A 78 -2.25 13.75 -2.32
C ILE A 78 -0.88 13.07 -2.34
N VAL A 79 0.07 13.62 -3.06
CA VAL A 79 1.43 13.06 -3.19
C VAL A 79 2.20 13.24 -1.89
N PHE A 80 2.44 14.48 -1.47
CA PHE A 80 3.28 14.78 -0.29
C PHE A 80 2.60 14.44 1.03
N GLY A 81 1.28 14.55 1.12
CA GLY A 81 0.55 14.18 2.34
C GLY A 81 0.68 12.69 2.67
N ARG A 82 0.82 11.84 1.65
CA ARG A 82 1.05 10.39 1.80
C ARG A 82 2.52 10.06 2.01
N THR A 83 3.41 10.71 1.25
CA THR A 83 4.85 10.46 1.25
C THR A 83 5.54 11.01 2.52
N LYS A 84 5.00 12.07 3.11
CA LYS A 84 5.59 12.77 4.25
C LYS A 84 6.01 11.88 5.41
N ARG A 85 5.27 10.79 5.64
CA ARG A 85 5.53 9.87 6.75
C ARG A 85 6.76 8.99 6.55
N PHE A 86 7.15 8.76 5.30
CA PHE A 86 8.28 7.89 4.93
C PHE A 86 9.28 8.57 3.98
N ILE A 87 9.17 9.90 3.85
CA ILE A 87 10.05 10.67 2.96
C ILE A 87 11.53 10.47 3.33
N VAL A 88 11.82 10.31 4.60
CA VAL A 88 13.19 10.07 5.09
C VAL A 88 13.70 8.73 4.60
N SER A 89 12.90 7.65 4.72
CA SER A 89 13.28 6.33 4.20
C SER A 89 13.44 6.37 2.68
N LEU A 90 12.59 7.13 1.97
CA LEU A 90 12.70 7.29 0.52
C LEU A 90 14.00 8.00 0.13
N ILE A 91 14.37 9.07 0.84
CA ILE A 91 15.63 9.80 0.63
C ILE A 91 16.82 8.89 0.93
N ILE A 92 16.80 8.14 2.04
CA ILE A 92 17.87 7.20 2.39
C ILE A 92 18.02 6.13 1.31
N ALA A 93 16.92 5.54 0.84
CA ALA A 93 16.94 4.55 -0.24
C ALA A 93 17.55 5.14 -1.52
N ALA A 94 17.13 6.33 -1.92
CA ALA A 94 17.65 7.02 -3.10
C ALA A 94 19.16 7.34 -2.97
N LEU A 95 19.58 7.89 -1.83
CA LEU A 95 20.98 8.19 -1.56
C LEU A 95 21.85 6.92 -1.51
N SER A 96 21.34 5.84 -0.92
CA SER A 96 22.04 4.55 -0.89
C SER A 96 22.27 4.01 -2.29
N ILE A 97 21.30 4.14 -3.19
CA ILE A 97 21.44 3.72 -4.59
C ILE A 97 22.47 4.59 -5.31
N ILE A 98 22.41 5.91 -5.14
CA ILE A 98 23.39 6.83 -5.74
C ILE A 98 24.80 6.51 -5.24
N LEU A 99 24.96 6.31 -3.94
CA LEU A 99 26.24 5.96 -3.33
C LEU A 99 26.77 4.62 -3.84
N CYS A 100 25.91 3.60 -3.94
CA CYS A 100 26.28 2.32 -4.52
C CYS A 100 26.76 2.46 -5.98
N ASN A 101 26.09 3.32 -6.77
CA ASN A 101 26.50 3.60 -8.16
C ASN A 101 27.84 4.32 -8.26
N ILE A 102 28.16 5.18 -7.30
CA ILE A 102 29.47 5.91 -7.28
C ILE A 102 30.59 4.97 -6.87
N ILE A 103 30.37 4.14 -5.85
CA ILE A 103 31.40 3.23 -5.31
C ILE A 103 31.62 2.04 -6.24
N PHE A 104 30.57 1.53 -6.83
CA PHE A 104 30.57 0.39 -7.73
C PHE A 104 29.94 0.79 -9.07
N PRO A 105 30.66 1.51 -9.94
CA PRO A 105 30.13 1.92 -11.24
C PRO A 105 29.73 0.68 -12.01
N LEU A 106 28.46 0.65 -12.46
CA LEU A 106 27.93 -0.41 -13.30
C LEU A 106 28.66 -0.39 -14.63
N GLU A 107 29.32 -1.48 -14.95
CA GLU A 107 29.58 -1.81 -16.35
C GLU A 107 28.24 -2.20 -16.97
N LEU A 108 27.68 -1.30 -17.78
CA LEU A 108 26.31 -1.34 -18.31
C LEU A 108 26.11 -2.38 -19.43
N ASP A 109 26.85 -3.48 -19.44
CA ASP A 109 26.73 -4.52 -20.46
C ASP A 109 25.46 -5.38 -20.36
N GLY A 110 24.62 -5.16 -19.39
CA GLY A 110 23.42 -5.95 -19.17
C GLY A 110 22.15 -5.15 -18.98
N GLY A 111 21.66 -4.47 -20.01
CA GLY A 111 20.24 -4.15 -20.21
C GLY A 111 19.41 -3.69 -19.00
N TYR A 112 19.95 -2.86 -18.12
CA TYR A 112 19.21 -2.39 -16.96
C TYR A 112 18.19 -1.33 -17.35
N ASN A 113 16.92 -1.69 -17.23
CA ASN A 113 15.80 -0.78 -17.38
C ASN A 113 15.78 0.25 -16.26
N TRP A 114 16.17 1.47 -16.56
CA TRP A 114 15.90 2.65 -15.75
C TRP A 114 14.42 3.04 -15.89
N PRO A 115 13.69 3.43 -14.85
CA PRO A 115 14.08 3.72 -13.46
C PRO A 115 14.20 2.48 -12.58
N PRO A 116 14.97 2.55 -11.45
CA PRO A 116 15.10 1.44 -10.53
C PRO A 116 13.75 0.84 -10.19
N SER A 117 13.62 -0.47 -10.32
CA SER A 117 12.36 -1.22 -10.33
C SER A 117 11.42 -0.97 -9.12
N PHE A 118 11.88 -0.32 -8.06
CA PHE A 118 11.08 -0.01 -6.88
C PHE A 118 10.39 1.37 -6.91
N LEU A 119 10.99 2.36 -7.60
CA LEU A 119 10.35 3.69 -7.74
C LEU A 119 9.11 3.63 -8.62
N TRP A 120 9.04 2.63 -9.54
CA TRP A 120 7.88 2.47 -10.40
C TRP A 120 6.57 2.37 -9.61
N PHE A 121 6.57 1.66 -8.46
CA PHE A 121 5.39 1.50 -7.63
C PHE A 121 4.85 2.86 -7.16
N PHE A 122 5.73 3.72 -6.63
CA PHE A 122 5.35 5.07 -6.18
C PHE A 122 4.96 5.97 -7.35
N LEU A 123 5.72 5.94 -8.46
CA LEU A 123 5.44 6.74 -9.65
C LEU A 123 4.07 6.39 -10.22
N VAL A 124 3.80 5.10 -10.45
CA VAL A 124 2.51 4.65 -10.99
C VAL A 124 1.37 4.97 -10.02
N GLN A 125 1.57 4.71 -8.73
CA GLN A 125 0.56 5.02 -7.71
C GLN A 125 0.22 6.51 -7.69
N PHE A 126 1.22 7.40 -7.67
CA PHE A 126 0.98 8.85 -7.62
C PHE A 126 0.40 9.38 -8.93
N LEU A 127 0.88 8.90 -10.06
CA LEU A 127 0.34 9.27 -11.37
C LEU A 127 -1.14 8.88 -11.49
N CYS A 128 -1.46 7.62 -11.22
CA CYS A 128 -2.83 7.11 -11.30
C CYS A 128 -3.76 7.82 -10.31
N LEU A 129 -3.33 8.02 -9.06
CA LEU A 129 -4.15 8.75 -8.08
C LEU A 129 -4.38 10.21 -8.49
N SER A 130 -3.39 10.85 -9.11
CA SER A 130 -3.53 12.22 -9.62
C SER A 130 -4.50 12.27 -10.80
N LEU A 131 -4.47 11.28 -11.70
CA LEU A 131 -5.42 11.17 -12.82
C LEU A 131 -6.85 10.92 -12.34
N TYR A 132 -7.05 10.01 -11.36
CA TYR A 132 -8.36 9.78 -10.74
C TYR A 132 -8.88 11.02 -10.00
N TYR A 133 -7.98 11.76 -9.33
CA TYR A 133 -8.35 13.03 -8.72
C TYR A 133 -8.80 14.06 -9.76
N LEU A 134 -8.05 14.21 -10.85
CA LEU A 134 -8.39 15.10 -11.95
C LEU A 134 -9.75 14.75 -12.56
N LEU A 135 -9.96 13.46 -12.83
CA LEU A 135 -11.23 12.96 -13.35
C LEU A 135 -12.39 13.34 -12.42
N LEU A 136 -12.29 12.99 -11.13
CA LEU A 136 -13.35 13.26 -10.17
C LEU A 136 -13.60 14.76 -9.98
N LYS A 137 -12.53 15.57 -9.99
CA LYS A 137 -12.62 17.03 -9.89
C LYS A 137 -13.32 17.66 -11.10
N LYS A 138 -13.04 17.17 -12.32
CA LYS A 138 -13.66 17.69 -13.56
C LYS A 138 -15.10 17.24 -13.70
N VAL A 139 -15.34 15.96 -13.48
CA VAL A 139 -16.66 15.36 -13.77
C VAL A 139 -17.64 15.64 -12.64
N ARG A 140 -17.21 15.64 -11.37
CA ARG A 140 -18.03 15.83 -10.15
C ARG A 140 -19.27 14.91 -10.05
N LYS A 141 -19.40 13.91 -10.92
CA LYS A 141 -20.51 12.95 -10.99
C LYS A 141 -19.97 11.57 -10.66
N MET A 142 -20.33 11.05 -9.48
CA MET A 142 -19.79 9.79 -8.98
C MET A 142 -20.11 8.60 -9.89
N TYR A 143 -21.28 8.57 -10.54
CA TYR A 143 -21.62 7.47 -11.45
C TYR A 143 -20.70 7.39 -12.67
N ILE A 144 -20.31 8.54 -13.26
CA ILE A 144 -19.36 8.56 -14.39
C ILE A 144 -17.98 8.09 -13.90
N PHE A 145 -17.56 8.57 -12.73
CA PHE A 145 -16.32 8.11 -12.11
C PHE A 145 -16.31 6.59 -11.92
N ASN A 146 -17.42 6.01 -11.46
CA ASN A 146 -17.56 4.57 -11.26
C ASN A 146 -17.51 3.80 -12.59
N ILE A 147 -18.12 4.33 -13.66
CA ILE A 147 -18.03 3.73 -15.00
C ILE A 147 -16.56 3.70 -15.47
N VAL A 148 -15.82 4.78 -15.28
CA VAL A 148 -14.39 4.81 -15.63
C VAL A 148 -13.60 3.81 -14.76
N CYS A 149 -13.89 3.71 -13.47
CA CYS A 149 -13.25 2.71 -12.60
C CYS A 149 -13.51 1.28 -13.11
N VAL A 150 -14.75 0.94 -13.48
CA VAL A 150 -15.09 -0.37 -14.05
C VAL A 150 -14.36 -0.60 -15.37
N ALA A 151 -14.32 0.39 -16.26
CA ALA A 151 -13.57 0.29 -17.51
C ALA A 151 -12.07 0.03 -17.27
N MET A 152 -11.46 0.73 -16.31
CA MET A 152 -10.06 0.51 -15.94
C MET A 152 -9.81 -0.88 -15.35
N ILE A 153 -10.76 -1.42 -14.58
CA ILE A 153 -10.68 -2.80 -14.08
C ILE A 153 -10.72 -3.79 -15.25
N CYS A 154 -11.69 -3.63 -16.17
CA CYS A 154 -11.80 -4.48 -17.35
C CYS A 154 -10.53 -4.43 -18.22
N LEU A 155 -10.00 -3.24 -18.49
CA LEU A 155 -8.77 -3.07 -19.26
C LEU A 155 -7.59 -3.74 -18.59
N SER A 156 -7.41 -3.53 -17.29
CA SER A 156 -6.32 -4.14 -16.51
C SER A 156 -6.44 -5.66 -16.48
N PHE A 157 -7.65 -6.18 -16.34
CA PHE A 157 -7.93 -7.62 -16.36
C PHE A 157 -7.63 -8.22 -17.74
N THR A 158 -8.16 -7.62 -18.81
CA THR A 158 -7.96 -8.07 -20.19
C THR A 158 -6.48 -8.07 -20.57
N TYR A 159 -5.76 -7.01 -20.19
CA TYR A 159 -4.33 -6.92 -20.45
C TYR A 159 -3.56 -8.05 -19.76
N SER A 160 -3.84 -8.28 -18.49
CA SER A 160 -3.16 -9.31 -17.69
C SER A 160 -3.44 -10.74 -18.17
N THR A 161 -4.63 -10.99 -18.73
CA THR A 161 -5.04 -12.34 -19.20
C THR A 161 -4.58 -12.64 -20.62
N ASN A 162 -4.66 -11.66 -21.52
CA ASN A 162 -4.44 -11.90 -22.95
C ASN A 162 -2.98 -11.79 -23.38
N PHE A 163 -2.18 -10.91 -22.73
CA PHE A 163 -0.82 -10.67 -23.15
C PHE A 163 0.24 -11.53 -22.42
N GLY A 164 -0.20 -12.44 -21.54
CA GLY A 164 0.69 -13.43 -20.90
C GLY A 164 1.85 -12.86 -20.09
N LYS A 165 1.84 -11.54 -19.83
CA LYS A 165 2.86 -10.84 -19.06
C LYS A 165 2.28 -10.36 -17.72
N PRO A 166 1.98 -11.27 -16.79
CA PRO A 166 1.40 -10.93 -15.50
C PRO A 166 2.31 -10.02 -14.66
N MET A 167 3.57 -9.90 -15.04
CA MET A 167 4.56 -9.03 -14.40
C MET A 167 4.48 -7.56 -14.84
N ASP A 168 3.70 -7.22 -15.87
CA ASP A 168 3.52 -5.83 -16.31
C ASP A 168 2.63 -5.05 -15.32
N ILE A 169 3.14 -4.89 -14.14
CA ILE A 169 2.51 -4.25 -12.99
C ILE A 169 1.96 -2.83 -13.29
N PRO A 170 2.63 -1.97 -14.11
CA PRO A 170 2.10 -0.66 -14.45
C PRO A 170 0.71 -0.69 -15.06
N TYR A 171 0.39 -1.68 -15.87
CA TYR A 171 -0.91 -1.79 -16.54
C TYR A 171 -2.03 -2.33 -15.64
N ARG A 172 -1.66 -3.06 -14.58
CA ARG A 172 -2.61 -3.60 -13.60
C ARG A 172 -2.98 -2.60 -12.52
N SER A 173 -2.05 -1.75 -12.16
CA SER A 173 -2.15 -0.83 -11.03
C SER A 173 -3.36 0.10 -11.09
N PRO A 174 -3.73 0.70 -12.26
CA PRO A 174 -4.92 1.52 -12.36
C PRO A 174 -6.20 0.77 -12.02
N GLY A 175 -6.33 -0.48 -12.50
CA GLY A 175 -7.49 -1.32 -12.20
C GLY A 175 -7.55 -1.70 -10.71
N MET A 176 -6.44 -2.06 -10.08
CA MET A 176 -6.42 -2.40 -8.65
C MET A 176 -6.72 -1.19 -7.75
N LEU A 177 -6.24 -0.01 -8.12
CA LEU A 177 -6.65 1.23 -7.45
C LEU A 177 -8.15 1.46 -7.59
N ALA A 178 -8.71 1.25 -8.81
CA ALA A 178 -10.14 1.39 -9.07
C ALA A 178 -10.98 0.40 -8.26
N VAL A 179 -10.55 -0.87 -8.13
CA VAL A 179 -11.17 -1.85 -7.23
C VAL A 179 -11.27 -1.32 -5.81
N GLY A 180 -10.16 -0.78 -5.28
CA GLY A 180 -10.15 -0.18 -3.94
C GLY A 180 -11.10 1.01 -3.80
N MET A 181 -11.19 1.86 -4.83
CA MET A 181 -12.10 3.01 -4.85
C MET A 181 -13.57 2.56 -4.87
N LEU A 182 -13.94 1.60 -5.71
CA LEU A 182 -15.30 1.06 -5.74
C LEU A 182 -15.64 0.37 -4.42
N LEU A 183 -14.72 -0.42 -3.86
CA LEU A 183 -14.88 -1.07 -2.57
C LEU A 183 -15.20 -0.06 -1.45
N SER A 184 -14.57 1.11 -1.48
CA SER A 184 -14.78 2.15 -0.47
C SER A 184 -16.20 2.73 -0.45
N GLN A 185 -16.98 2.52 -1.52
CA GLN A 185 -18.36 2.95 -1.66
C GLN A 185 -19.37 1.88 -1.24
N ILE A 186 -18.93 0.63 -1.03
CA ILE A 186 -19.80 -0.44 -0.57
C ILE A 186 -20.26 -0.10 0.85
N PRO A 187 -21.59 -0.11 1.10
CA PRO A 187 -22.14 0.17 2.41
C PRO A 187 -21.74 -0.92 3.41
N LYS A 188 -21.69 -0.53 4.67
CA LYS A 188 -21.49 -1.49 5.76
C LYS A 188 -22.64 -2.47 5.84
N ILE A 189 -22.35 -3.72 6.19
CA ILE A 189 -23.38 -4.74 6.44
C ILE A 189 -24.28 -4.23 7.57
N LYS A 190 -25.57 -4.11 7.27
CA LYS A 190 -26.59 -3.75 8.26
C LYS A 190 -27.37 -5.02 8.62
N ILE A 191 -27.48 -5.30 9.90
CA ILE A 191 -28.30 -6.34 10.45
C ILE A 191 -29.44 -5.65 11.19
N THR A 192 -30.67 -5.90 10.77
CA THR A 192 -31.85 -5.32 11.39
C THR A 192 -32.45 -6.34 12.36
N LEU A 193 -32.32 -6.09 13.64
CA LEU A 193 -32.94 -6.87 14.73
C LEU A 193 -33.59 -5.88 15.68
N ASN A 194 -34.62 -6.36 16.43
CA ASN A 194 -35.31 -5.55 17.44
C ASN A 194 -34.37 -5.11 18.58
N ASP A 195 -33.27 -5.84 18.82
CA ASP A 195 -32.25 -5.54 19.81
C ASP A 195 -30.97 -5.07 19.11
N GLU A 196 -30.66 -3.79 19.20
CA GLU A 196 -29.48 -3.18 18.60
C GLU A 196 -28.15 -3.82 19.06
N LYS A 197 -28.05 -4.23 20.35
CA LYS A 197 -26.84 -4.88 20.87
C LYS A 197 -26.64 -6.25 20.24
N LYS A 198 -27.71 -7.01 20.05
CA LYS A 198 -27.66 -8.29 19.34
C LYS A 198 -27.32 -8.08 17.87
N ALA A 199 -27.89 -7.08 17.22
CA ALA A 199 -27.58 -6.74 15.83
C ALA A 199 -26.10 -6.40 15.65
N GLU A 200 -25.53 -5.58 16.53
CA GLU A 200 -24.10 -5.23 16.49
C GLU A 200 -23.19 -6.45 16.75
N LYS A 201 -23.55 -7.29 17.72
CA LYS A 201 -22.82 -8.54 18.00
C LYS A 201 -22.78 -9.46 16.77
N TRP A 202 -23.94 -9.69 16.13
CA TRP A 202 -24.01 -10.52 14.94
C TRP A 202 -23.24 -9.92 13.75
N ARG A 203 -23.29 -8.58 13.59
CA ARG A 203 -22.48 -7.89 12.59
C ARG A 203 -20.98 -8.11 12.81
N LEU A 204 -20.50 -8.01 14.04
CA LEU A 204 -19.10 -8.27 14.37
C LEU A 204 -18.71 -9.73 14.11
N ILE A 205 -19.55 -10.69 14.47
CA ILE A 205 -19.32 -12.12 14.21
C ILE A 205 -19.25 -12.37 12.70
N LEU A 206 -20.20 -11.85 11.92
CA LEU A 206 -20.23 -12.03 10.47
C LEU A 206 -18.97 -11.44 9.81
N ASN A 207 -18.57 -10.23 10.21
CA ASN A 207 -17.37 -9.60 9.71
C ASN A 207 -16.09 -10.36 10.13
N ALA A 208 -16.05 -10.92 11.34
CA ALA A 208 -14.92 -11.73 11.80
C ALA A 208 -14.80 -13.05 11.03
N VAL A 209 -15.91 -13.73 10.79
CA VAL A 209 -15.96 -14.96 9.96
C VAL A 209 -15.57 -14.63 8.52
N GLY A 210 -16.16 -13.59 7.92
CA GLY A 210 -15.79 -13.14 6.59
C GLY A 210 -14.34 -12.78 6.45
N PHE A 211 -13.78 -12.09 7.46
CA PHE A 211 -12.36 -11.78 7.52
C PHE A 211 -11.48 -13.04 7.61
N ALA A 212 -11.84 -14.01 8.46
CA ALA A 212 -11.11 -15.26 8.60
C ALA A 212 -11.08 -16.05 7.27
N ILE A 213 -12.21 -16.14 6.58
CA ILE A 213 -12.30 -16.80 5.27
C ILE A 213 -11.43 -16.05 4.24
N ALA A 214 -11.56 -14.72 4.15
CA ALA A 214 -10.78 -13.91 3.21
C ALA A 214 -9.28 -13.97 3.50
N ALA A 215 -8.88 -13.95 4.78
CA ALA A 215 -7.49 -14.09 5.21
C ALA A 215 -6.92 -15.48 4.87
N SER A 216 -7.68 -16.54 5.09
CA SER A 216 -7.29 -17.90 4.71
C SER A 216 -7.12 -18.04 3.19
N ALA A 217 -8.05 -17.47 2.41
CA ALA A 217 -7.93 -17.42 0.96
C ALA A 217 -6.71 -16.61 0.50
N PHE A 218 -6.40 -15.49 1.19
CA PHE A 218 -5.22 -14.68 0.91
C PHE A 218 -3.91 -15.45 1.16
N VAL A 219 -3.84 -16.20 2.27
CA VAL A 219 -2.71 -17.09 2.53
C VAL A 219 -2.60 -18.18 1.47
N TYR A 220 -3.73 -18.77 1.07
CA TYR A 220 -3.74 -19.77 -0.01
C TYR A 220 -3.18 -19.23 -1.33
N LEU A 221 -3.43 -17.96 -1.66
CA LEU A 221 -2.86 -17.34 -2.85
C LEU A 221 -1.31 -17.32 -2.83
N ALA A 222 -0.71 -17.32 -1.64
CA ALA A 222 0.74 -17.37 -1.50
C ALA A 222 1.35 -18.69 -2.01
N TYR A 223 0.60 -19.77 -1.90
CA TYR A 223 1.03 -21.11 -2.31
C TYR A 223 0.71 -21.46 -3.76
N LEU A 224 0.10 -20.53 -4.53
CA LEU A 224 -0.20 -20.80 -5.93
C LEU A 224 1.08 -20.78 -6.77
N PRO A 225 1.36 -21.86 -7.52
CA PRO A 225 2.56 -21.93 -8.36
C PRO A 225 2.63 -20.84 -9.42
N VAL A 226 3.85 -20.38 -9.77
CA VAL A 226 4.09 -19.31 -10.78
C VAL A 226 3.40 -19.60 -12.12
N HIS A 227 3.35 -20.83 -12.58
CA HIS A 227 2.67 -21.19 -13.83
C HIS A 227 1.13 -20.98 -13.79
N LYS A 228 0.55 -20.73 -12.59
CA LYS A 228 -0.86 -20.40 -12.39
C LYS A 228 -1.06 -18.93 -12.03
N VAL A 229 -0.11 -18.06 -12.33
CA VAL A 229 -0.15 -16.62 -11.97
C VAL A 229 -1.43 -15.93 -12.41
N TRP A 230 -1.96 -16.28 -13.59
CA TRP A 230 -3.23 -15.72 -14.06
C TRP A 230 -4.40 -16.05 -13.11
N LYS A 231 -4.43 -17.27 -12.54
CA LYS A 231 -5.46 -17.68 -11.55
C LYS A 231 -5.31 -16.87 -10.26
N ALA A 232 -4.08 -16.74 -9.78
CA ALA A 232 -3.80 -15.90 -8.62
C ALA A 232 -4.26 -14.46 -8.87
N HIS A 233 -3.99 -13.93 -10.06
CA HIS A 233 -4.38 -12.58 -10.45
C HIS A 233 -5.92 -12.40 -10.45
N VAL A 234 -6.66 -13.32 -11.08
CA VAL A 234 -8.13 -13.29 -11.06
C VAL A 234 -8.66 -13.35 -9.62
N LEU A 235 -8.10 -14.23 -8.79
CA LEU A 235 -8.51 -14.36 -7.39
C LEU A 235 -8.16 -13.09 -6.56
N CYS A 236 -7.10 -12.37 -6.90
CA CYS A 236 -6.77 -11.09 -6.24
C CYS A 236 -7.87 -10.05 -6.36
N PHE A 237 -8.64 -10.02 -7.47
CA PHE A 237 -9.76 -9.11 -7.64
C PHE A 237 -10.92 -9.38 -6.67
N VAL A 238 -10.96 -10.55 -6.05
CA VAL A 238 -11.99 -10.93 -5.08
C VAL A 238 -11.43 -10.98 -3.67
N VAL A 239 -10.30 -11.68 -3.50
CA VAL A 239 -9.74 -11.97 -2.17
C VAL A 239 -9.16 -10.73 -1.50
N CYS A 240 -8.35 -9.94 -2.21
CA CYS A 240 -7.78 -8.73 -1.63
C CYS A 240 -8.84 -7.68 -1.21
N PRO A 241 -9.85 -7.36 -2.06
CA PRO A 241 -10.96 -6.51 -1.63
C PRO A 241 -11.73 -7.06 -0.44
N ALA A 242 -11.99 -8.38 -0.39
CA ALA A 242 -12.68 -9.00 0.74
C ALA A 242 -11.88 -8.82 2.05
N VAL A 243 -10.56 -9.06 2.03
CA VAL A 243 -9.69 -8.79 3.19
C VAL A 243 -9.81 -7.33 3.63
N VAL A 244 -9.71 -6.38 2.70
CA VAL A 244 -9.79 -4.95 3.02
C VAL A 244 -11.16 -4.58 3.59
N TYR A 245 -12.25 -5.06 2.97
CA TYR A 245 -13.61 -4.78 3.41
C TYR A 245 -13.85 -5.27 4.84
N PHE A 246 -13.67 -6.56 5.08
CA PHE A 246 -13.93 -7.15 6.40
C PHE A 246 -12.97 -6.63 7.46
N ALA A 247 -11.69 -6.41 7.14
CA ALA A 247 -10.75 -5.80 8.06
C ALA A 247 -11.19 -4.39 8.50
N THR A 248 -11.72 -3.56 7.57
CA THR A 248 -12.16 -2.20 7.92
C THR A 248 -13.43 -2.16 8.75
N GLU A 249 -14.25 -3.21 8.72
CA GLU A 249 -15.46 -3.33 9.55
C GLU A 249 -15.17 -3.84 10.97
N LEU A 250 -13.98 -4.39 11.21
CA LEU A 250 -13.54 -4.84 12.53
C LEU A 250 -12.79 -3.71 13.26
N PRO A 251 -13.19 -3.31 14.48
CA PRO A 251 -12.62 -2.18 15.20
C PRO A 251 -11.30 -2.54 15.92
N VAL A 252 -10.38 -3.22 15.22
CA VAL A 252 -9.10 -3.63 15.80
C VAL A 252 -8.16 -2.43 15.90
N ARG A 253 -7.85 -2.05 17.14
CA ARG A 253 -6.94 -0.94 17.45
C ARG A 253 -5.79 -1.44 18.29
N SER A 254 -4.60 -1.49 17.72
CA SER A 254 -3.38 -1.90 18.41
C SER A 254 -2.22 -0.98 18.05
N LYS A 255 -1.52 -0.49 19.07
CA LYS A 255 -0.30 0.30 18.88
C LYS A 255 0.79 -0.54 18.20
N PHE A 256 0.87 -1.83 18.55
CA PHE A 256 1.82 -2.76 17.96
C PHE A 256 1.55 -2.98 16.47
N LEU A 257 0.29 -3.26 16.08
CA LEU A 257 -0.06 -3.44 14.67
C LEU A 257 0.17 -2.17 13.84
N ASN A 258 -0.11 -1.00 14.41
CA ASN A 258 0.21 0.27 13.76
C ASN A 258 1.72 0.45 13.55
N LEU A 259 2.54 -0.04 14.49
CA LEU A 259 3.99 -0.02 14.38
C LEU A 259 4.48 -0.93 13.25
N LEU A 260 3.92 -2.14 13.14
CA LEU A 260 4.20 -3.06 12.03
C LEU A 260 3.88 -2.44 10.68
N GLY A 261 2.73 -1.76 10.56
CA GLY A 261 2.37 -1.05 9.33
C GLY A 261 3.28 0.14 8.98
N GLU A 262 3.86 0.81 9.97
CA GLU A 262 4.91 1.82 9.72
C GLU A 262 6.22 1.17 9.29
N PHE A 263 6.56 0.03 9.86
CA PHE A 263 7.75 -0.72 9.53
C PHE A 263 7.69 -1.34 8.12
N SER A 264 6.48 -1.70 7.64
CA SER A 264 6.29 -2.30 6.31
C SER A 264 6.89 -1.47 5.17
N VAL A 265 6.78 -0.15 5.25
CA VAL A 265 7.36 0.76 4.23
C VAL A 265 8.89 0.76 4.29
N CYS A 266 9.46 0.65 5.50
CA CYS A 266 10.90 0.57 5.68
C CYS A 266 11.46 -0.74 5.11
N ILE A 267 10.77 -1.87 5.33
CA ILE A 267 11.13 -3.16 4.72
C ILE A 267 11.13 -3.04 3.18
N TYR A 268 10.06 -2.48 2.62
CA TYR A 268 9.95 -2.32 1.16
C TYR A 268 11.09 -1.45 0.60
N LEU A 269 11.37 -0.30 1.23
CA LEU A 269 12.41 0.62 0.76
C LEU A 269 13.84 0.10 1.01
N ALA A 270 14.06 -0.68 2.08
CA ALA A 270 15.35 -1.26 2.38
C ALA A 270 15.81 -2.33 1.38
N GLN A 271 14.87 -2.97 0.67
CA GLN A 271 15.19 -3.91 -0.40
C GLN A 271 15.90 -3.23 -1.58
N CYS A 272 15.58 -1.97 -1.83
CA CYS A 272 16.00 -1.27 -3.03
C CYS A 272 17.52 -1.17 -3.20
N PRO A 273 18.29 -0.64 -2.24
CA PRO A 273 19.74 -0.57 -2.36
C PRO A 273 20.40 -1.96 -2.37
N ILE A 274 19.81 -2.95 -1.67
CA ILE A 274 20.36 -4.30 -1.59
C ILE A 274 20.15 -5.05 -2.89
N LEU A 275 18.94 -4.96 -3.49
CA LEU A 275 18.67 -5.54 -4.80
C LEU A 275 19.58 -4.96 -5.87
N PHE A 276 19.82 -3.65 -5.80
CA PHE A 276 20.75 -2.99 -6.69
C PHE A 276 22.18 -3.54 -6.52
N HIS A 277 22.63 -3.70 -5.28
CA HIS A 277 23.95 -4.23 -4.94
C HIS A 277 24.11 -5.73 -5.27
N ARG A 278 23.03 -6.49 -5.14
CA ARG A 278 23.02 -7.94 -5.44
C ARG A 278 23.48 -8.25 -6.86
N TYR A 279 23.06 -7.44 -7.81
CA TYR A 279 23.44 -7.61 -9.21
C TYR A 279 24.92 -7.28 -9.44
N LEU A 280 25.50 -6.42 -8.59
CA LEU A 280 26.89 -6.01 -8.72
C LEU A 280 27.88 -6.99 -8.06
N VAL A 281 27.51 -7.60 -6.95
CA VAL A 281 28.49 -8.27 -6.06
C VAL A 281 28.21 -9.78 -5.91
N SER A 282 27.13 -10.34 -6.48
CA SER A 282 26.78 -11.77 -6.33
C SER A 282 26.72 -12.23 -4.87
N MET A 283 26.22 -11.38 -3.97
CA MET A 283 26.13 -11.72 -2.55
C MET A 283 25.22 -12.93 -2.33
N ASP A 284 25.61 -13.83 -1.43
CA ASP A 284 24.76 -14.93 -0.98
C ASP A 284 23.47 -14.35 -0.32
N THR A 285 22.35 -15.00 -0.58
CA THR A 285 21.06 -14.64 0.03
C THR A 285 21.10 -14.69 1.55
N ARG A 286 21.97 -15.50 2.14
CA ARG A 286 22.19 -15.59 3.60
C ARG A 286 22.71 -14.30 4.20
N ASP A 287 23.54 -13.57 3.47
CA ASP A 287 24.13 -12.31 3.92
C ASP A 287 23.19 -11.11 3.66
N GLN A 288 22.29 -11.24 2.68
CA GLN A 288 21.35 -10.20 2.31
C GLN A 288 20.24 -10.01 3.37
N PHE A 289 19.81 -11.09 4.03
CA PHE A 289 18.73 -11.00 5.02
C PHE A 289 19.11 -10.16 6.25
N PRO A 290 20.26 -10.39 6.92
CA PRO A 290 20.70 -9.51 8.00
C PRO A 290 20.86 -8.05 7.55
N LEU A 291 21.40 -7.81 6.37
CA LEU A 291 21.55 -6.47 5.81
C LEU A 291 20.19 -5.80 5.59
N LEU A 292 19.20 -6.51 5.04
CA LEU A 292 17.82 -6.04 4.92
C LEU A 292 17.25 -5.62 6.28
N CYS A 293 17.42 -6.48 7.30
CA CYS A 293 16.93 -6.20 8.65
C CYS A 293 17.58 -4.95 9.24
N ILE A 294 18.90 -4.81 9.13
CA ILE A 294 19.64 -3.66 9.64
C ILE A 294 19.18 -2.38 8.93
N CYS A 295 19.10 -2.39 7.60
CA CYS A 295 18.64 -1.25 6.81
C CYS A 295 17.20 -0.86 7.14
N ALA A 296 16.29 -1.83 7.22
CA ALA A 296 14.87 -1.57 7.54
C ALA A 296 14.70 -0.99 8.96
N VAL A 297 15.38 -1.55 9.95
CA VAL A 297 15.36 -1.04 11.33
C VAL A 297 15.99 0.35 11.41
N GLY A 298 17.14 0.58 10.77
CA GLY A 298 17.78 1.88 10.72
C GLY A 298 16.89 2.96 10.10
N MET A 299 16.28 2.68 8.95
CA MET A 299 15.30 3.58 8.29
C MET A 299 14.10 3.86 9.20
N PHE A 300 13.59 2.84 9.89
CA PHE A 300 12.47 2.99 10.80
C PHE A 300 12.78 3.89 11.98
N ILE A 301 13.94 3.69 12.63
CA ILE A 301 14.38 4.51 13.77
C ILE A 301 14.56 5.96 13.32
N LEU A 302 15.24 6.21 12.21
CA LEU A 302 15.48 7.55 11.66
C LEU A 302 14.16 8.26 11.31
N ASN A 303 13.24 7.57 10.64
CA ASN A 303 11.92 8.11 10.36
C ASN A 303 11.19 8.53 11.63
N ARG A 304 11.27 7.72 12.68
CA ARG A 304 10.61 8.00 13.95
C ARG A 304 11.20 9.21 14.66
N ILE A 305 12.53 9.30 14.70
CA ILE A 305 13.23 10.44 15.31
C ILE A 305 12.83 11.74 14.60
N ILE A 306 12.90 11.77 13.27
CA ILE A 306 12.61 12.98 12.49
C ILE A 306 11.14 13.38 12.59
N ASN A 307 10.22 12.41 12.48
CA ASN A 307 8.79 12.67 12.62
C ASN A 307 8.41 13.18 14.03
N ASN A 308 9.07 12.67 15.07
CA ASN A 308 8.85 13.14 16.44
C ASN A 308 9.40 14.56 16.66
N ARG A 309 10.58 14.88 16.11
CA ARG A 309 11.13 16.24 16.13
C ARG A 309 10.23 17.23 15.40
N ALA A 310 9.75 16.86 14.22
CA ALA A 310 8.82 17.70 13.44
C ALA A 310 7.47 17.94 14.17
N LYS A 311 6.95 16.96 14.91
CA LYS A 311 5.76 17.13 15.75
C LYS A 311 6.01 18.11 16.90
N LYS A 312 7.13 17.95 17.63
CA LYS A 312 7.51 18.85 18.73
C LYS A 312 7.68 20.30 18.25
N ALA A 313 8.34 20.51 17.11
CA ALA A 313 8.51 21.84 16.52
C ALA A 313 7.19 22.51 16.12
N LYS A 314 6.20 21.73 15.64
CA LYS A 314 4.87 22.25 15.33
C LYS A 314 4.10 22.69 16.59
N VAL A 315 4.16 21.88 17.64
CA VAL A 315 3.49 22.22 18.92
C VAL A 315 4.11 23.48 19.51
N ALA A 316 5.44 23.61 19.53
CA ALA A 316 6.13 24.79 19.99
C ALA A 316 5.69 26.07 19.24
N LYS A 317 5.61 25.99 17.88
CA LYS A 317 5.14 27.14 17.07
C LYS A 317 3.69 27.53 17.37
N GLN A 318 2.80 26.56 17.58
CA GLN A 318 1.41 26.85 17.94
C GLN A 318 1.29 27.51 19.31
N THR A 319 2.06 27.06 20.30
CA THR A 319 2.09 27.66 21.63
C THR A 319 2.58 29.11 21.59
N THR A 320 3.60 29.40 20.79
CA THR A 320 4.12 30.78 20.63
C THR A 320 3.10 31.72 19.96
N GLN A 321 2.33 31.21 18.96
CA GLN A 321 1.28 32.00 18.30
C GLN A 321 0.05 32.25 19.17
N THR A 322 -0.19 31.42 20.19
CA THR A 322 -1.34 31.61 21.13
C THR A 322 -0.96 32.57 22.26
N LEU A 323 0.32 32.86 22.47
CA LEU A 323 0.83 33.78 23.49
C LEU A 323 1.08 35.21 22.96
N GLN A 324 0.96 35.40 21.67
CA GLN A 324 0.93 36.69 20.97
C GLN A 324 -0.51 37.11 20.65
#